data_3ccd3b0d935ad666a783b77f6936e3ba
#
_entry.id   3ccd3b0d935ad666a783b77f6936e3ba
#
_cell.length_a   1.000
_cell.length_b   1.000
_cell.length_c   1.000
_cell.angle_alpha   90.00
_cell.angle_beta   90.00
_cell.angle_gamma   90.00
#
_symmetry.space_group_name_H-M   'P 1'
#
loop_
_entity.id
_entity.type
_entity.pdbx_description
1 polymer ?
#
loop_
_entity_poly.entity_id
_entity_poly.type
_entity_poly.pdbx_seq_one_letter_code
_entity_poly.pdbx_strand_id
1 'polypeptide(L)'
;MSIFLVLLSGCSTLSAQSSAEAASPEKLRQLAAEQHWQEMVDLLEPVSPRSADFDFYYGTALARLERWQEAEVAFQAGLRLAPRDPRFPLELAGVAFKQKRYPLAARRVRQALNLAPHDPYANDFLGTIYFLEGNLDGSLKYWNRVDKPQVMELKMEPEPRVSPALLDRAFAFSPASMLERSAFQTTDVRIRSLGIFPRYQLDLHAREDDRFDVWFRNQERNGFGNSRWEGLFLLFRGLPFLTVNPEYYNLRHSATNFVSLFRWDPEKRRVSAQFSTPFQRGAKYRYELTADLRNENWSILTSDFRLPAPSASLNLLREVVGFSLDSYANGRWQWSAGAEFSHRDYRSVVVGSALTPALLAPGYQLKQRAELRTTLWRMPERRFTGEARVSSQAARLWSQPIETSEKLQGSLGWHWFPGSTGDDYEMQQQIRAGKTFGTVPFDELFMLGLERDNDLPMRAHIGTEDGRKGSAPLGRNYFLVTWETDKNLYGNGIVRLTMGPFLDTGKISDPIATLGSHHWLWDTGAQLKLRVFGTGVAFSYGKDLRSGKNAFYLTMLK
;
A
#
# COMPACT_ATOMS: atom_id res chain seq x y z
N MET A 1 -2.85 84.98 17.67
CA MET A 1 -1.87 84.60 16.65
C MET A 1 -1.61 83.13 16.82
N SER A 2 -1.98 82.17 16.03
CA SER A 2 -2.20 82.17 14.58
C SER A 2 -3.08 81.00 14.22
N ILE A 3 -4.04 81.26 13.43
CA ILE A 3 -4.76 80.34 12.56
C ILE A 3 -3.81 79.96 11.42
N PHE A 4 -3.52 78.71 11.20
CA PHE A 4 -3.14 78.07 9.91
C PHE A 4 -2.60 76.69 10.16
N LEU A 5 -3.46 75.66 10.15
CA LEU A 5 -3.14 74.26 9.70
C LEU A 5 -4.39 73.35 9.69
N VAL A 6 -5.35 73.68 8.87
CA VAL A 6 -6.42 72.71 8.50
C VAL A 6 -6.80 73.05 7.04
N LEU A 7 -6.09 72.45 6.08
CA LEU A 7 -6.50 72.47 4.66
C LEU A 7 -5.58 71.60 3.77
N LEU A 8 -5.18 70.38 4.23
CA LEU A 8 -4.47 69.47 3.33
C LEU A 8 -4.88 67.95 3.50
N SER A 9 -5.96 67.70 4.24
CA SER A 9 -6.46 66.29 4.39
C SER A 9 -7.71 66.02 3.54
N GLY A 10 -8.23 66.95 2.77
CA GLY A 10 -9.48 66.84 2.03
C GLY A 10 -9.36 66.38 0.57
N CYS A 11 -8.18 66.44 -0.04
CA CYS A 11 -8.04 66.11 -1.47
C CYS A 11 -7.81 64.63 -1.78
N SER A 12 -7.26 63.87 -0.86
CA SER A 12 -7.01 62.43 -1.11
C SER A 12 -8.26 61.53 -0.91
N THR A 13 -9.22 61.96 -0.12
CA THR A 13 -10.47 61.19 0.10
C THR A 13 -11.51 61.44 -1.00
N LEU A 14 -11.51 62.59 -1.64
CA LEU A 14 -12.42 62.90 -2.76
C LEU A 14 -12.01 62.21 -4.07
N SER A 15 -10.73 62.00 -4.32
CA SER A 15 -10.26 61.26 -5.51
C SER A 15 -10.54 59.76 -5.43
N ALA A 16 -10.45 59.16 -4.23
CA ALA A 16 -10.75 57.76 -4.01
C ALA A 16 -12.25 57.44 -4.08
N GLN A 17 -13.13 58.35 -3.64
CA GLN A 17 -14.57 58.21 -3.80
C GLN A 17 -15.04 58.37 -5.25
N SER A 18 -14.46 59.25 -6.02
CA SER A 18 -14.76 59.45 -7.45
C SER A 18 -14.35 58.26 -8.32
N SER A 19 -13.23 57.60 -8.02
CA SER A 19 -12.78 56.42 -8.74
C SER A 19 -13.58 55.13 -8.36
N ALA A 20 -14.07 55.02 -7.12
CA ALA A 20 -14.94 53.93 -6.71
C ALA A 20 -16.37 54.04 -7.33
N GLU A 21 -16.89 55.23 -7.55
CA GLU A 21 -18.16 55.48 -8.27
C GLU A 21 -18.03 55.20 -9.78
N ALA A 22 -16.85 55.35 -10.38
CA ALA A 22 -16.59 55.00 -11.78
C ALA A 22 -16.51 53.50 -12.02
N ALA A 23 -16.16 52.69 -10.99
CA ALA A 23 -16.05 51.23 -11.06
C ALA A 23 -17.34 50.54 -10.58
N SER A 24 -18.42 50.66 -11.36
CA SER A 24 -19.67 49.93 -11.03
C SER A 24 -19.53 48.44 -11.33
N PRO A 25 -20.20 47.54 -10.56
CA PRO A 25 -20.22 46.10 -10.84
C PRO A 25 -20.70 45.75 -12.26
N GLU A 26 -21.63 46.53 -12.81
CA GLU A 26 -22.14 46.38 -14.17
C GLU A 26 -21.05 46.64 -15.20
N LYS A 27 -20.31 47.73 -15.04
CA LYS A 27 -19.21 48.09 -15.94
C LYS A 27 -18.09 47.03 -15.90
N LEU A 28 -17.76 46.50 -14.71
CA LEU A 28 -16.75 45.46 -14.58
C LEU A 28 -17.19 44.15 -15.27
N ARG A 29 -18.48 43.78 -15.18
CA ARG A 29 -19.04 42.63 -15.92
C ARG A 29 -18.97 42.88 -17.43
N GLN A 30 -19.27 44.09 -17.89
CA GLN A 30 -19.20 44.42 -19.30
C GLN A 30 -17.75 44.33 -19.80
N LEU A 31 -16.78 44.98 -19.13
CA LEU A 31 -15.37 44.89 -19.46
C LEU A 31 -14.83 43.47 -19.47
N ALA A 32 -15.30 42.61 -18.53
CA ALA A 32 -14.95 41.20 -18.50
C ALA A 32 -15.54 40.45 -19.70
N ALA A 33 -16.78 40.71 -20.10
CA ALA A 33 -17.42 40.12 -21.26
C ALA A 33 -16.76 40.54 -22.58
N GLU A 34 -16.32 41.77 -22.67
CA GLU A 34 -15.61 42.36 -23.81
C GLU A 34 -14.11 42.05 -23.82
N GLN A 35 -13.60 41.38 -22.77
CA GLN A 35 -12.19 40.99 -22.54
C GLN A 35 -11.23 42.19 -22.50
N HIS A 36 -11.70 43.40 -22.05
CA HIS A 36 -10.90 44.60 -21.91
C HIS A 36 -10.11 44.61 -20.60
N TRP A 37 -9.18 43.65 -20.47
CA TRP A 37 -8.49 43.35 -19.20
C TRP A 37 -7.60 44.50 -18.73
N GLN A 38 -6.89 45.20 -19.64
CA GLN A 38 -6.04 46.32 -19.26
C GLN A 38 -6.86 47.50 -18.73
N GLU A 39 -7.98 47.82 -19.40
CA GLU A 39 -8.89 48.89 -18.94
C GLU A 39 -9.46 48.61 -17.55
N MET A 40 -9.78 47.31 -17.28
CA MET A 40 -10.23 46.89 -15.96
C MET A 40 -9.14 47.04 -14.90
N VAL A 41 -7.87 46.76 -15.21
CA VAL A 41 -6.73 46.98 -14.31
C VAL A 41 -6.59 48.47 -14.03
N ASP A 42 -6.54 49.31 -15.07
CA ASP A 42 -6.36 50.75 -14.93
C ASP A 42 -7.50 51.43 -14.12
N LEU A 43 -8.71 50.88 -14.24
CA LEU A 43 -9.89 51.34 -13.48
C LEU A 43 -9.81 50.95 -12.00
N LEU A 44 -9.31 49.74 -11.67
CA LEU A 44 -9.32 49.20 -10.31
C LEU A 44 -8.02 49.46 -9.53
N GLU A 45 -6.91 49.74 -10.21
CA GLU A 45 -5.61 50.00 -9.57
C GLU A 45 -5.65 51.15 -8.56
N PRO A 46 -6.28 52.31 -8.86
CA PRO A 46 -6.33 53.46 -7.93
C PRO A 46 -7.33 53.25 -6.78
N VAL A 47 -8.20 52.22 -6.86
CA VAL A 47 -9.24 51.99 -5.82
C VAL A 47 -8.62 51.32 -4.61
N SER A 48 -8.63 51.99 -3.45
CA SER A 48 -8.16 51.42 -2.17
C SER A 48 -8.94 52.04 -1.00
N PRO A 49 -9.49 51.23 -0.07
CA PRO A 49 -9.56 49.75 -0.08
C PRO A 49 -10.56 49.21 -1.12
N ARG A 50 -10.24 48.06 -1.70
CA ARG A 50 -11.16 47.37 -2.60
C ARG A 50 -12.10 46.43 -1.83
N SER A 51 -13.32 46.24 -2.36
CA SER A 51 -14.23 45.18 -1.91
C SER A 51 -13.75 43.79 -2.40
N ALA A 52 -14.28 42.73 -1.82
CA ALA A 52 -13.96 41.36 -2.27
C ALA A 52 -14.25 41.15 -3.77
N ASP A 53 -15.40 41.64 -4.26
CA ASP A 53 -15.74 41.53 -5.69
C ASP A 53 -14.78 42.36 -6.57
N PHE A 54 -14.34 43.53 -6.14
CA PHE A 54 -13.34 44.33 -6.88
C PHE A 54 -11.98 43.65 -6.91
N ASP A 55 -11.53 43.06 -5.80
CA ASP A 55 -10.32 42.24 -5.78
C ASP A 55 -10.44 41.00 -6.67
N PHE A 56 -11.63 40.42 -6.79
CA PHE A 56 -11.89 39.32 -7.71
C PHE A 56 -11.72 39.74 -9.17
N TYR A 57 -12.38 40.80 -9.61
CA TYR A 57 -12.25 41.32 -10.99
C TYR A 57 -10.83 41.81 -11.30
N TYR A 58 -10.20 42.49 -10.36
CA TYR A 58 -8.83 42.96 -10.49
C TYR A 58 -7.85 41.81 -10.64
N GLY A 59 -7.94 40.81 -9.77
CA GLY A 59 -7.13 39.60 -9.85
C GLY A 59 -7.37 38.82 -11.13
N THR A 60 -8.64 38.73 -11.60
CA THR A 60 -8.97 38.09 -12.87
C THR A 60 -8.35 38.81 -14.06
N ALA A 61 -8.43 40.14 -14.12
CA ALA A 61 -7.82 40.91 -15.19
C ALA A 61 -6.29 40.74 -15.21
N LEU A 62 -5.65 40.84 -14.05
CA LEU A 62 -4.21 40.59 -13.91
C LEU A 62 -3.82 39.18 -14.36
N ALA A 63 -4.59 38.18 -13.99
CA ALA A 63 -4.34 36.78 -14.41
C ALA A 63 -4.49 36.61 -15.93
N ARG A 64 -5.44 37.29 -16.56
CA ARG A 64 -5.62 37.28 -18.03
C ARG A 64 -4.49 37.97 -18.76
N LEU A 65 -3.86 38.97 -18.11
CA LEU A 65 -2.66 39.67 -18.59
C LEU A 65 -1.35 38.95 -18.21
N GLU A 66 -1.44 37.74 -17.68
CA GLU A 66 -0.31 36.90 -17.23
C GLU A 66 0.54 37.52 -16.09
N ARG A 67 0.01 38.53 -15.39
CA ARG A 67 0.63 39.18 -14.21
C ARG A 67 0.36 38.33 -12.95
N TRP A 68 0.91 37.09 -12.95
CA TRP A 68 0.55 36.02 -12.00
C TRP A 68 0.78 36.42 -10.52
N GLN A 69 1.89 37.08 -10.20
CA GLN A 69 2.20 37.45 -8.81
C GLN A 69 1.22 38.46 -8.25
N GLU A 70 0.85 39.43 -9.07
CA GLU A 70 -0.08 40.50 -8.68
C GLU A 70 -1.50 39.96 -8.58
N ALA A 71 -1.89 39.06 -9.50
CA ALA A 71 -3.15 38.35 -9.42
C ALA A 71 -3.27 37.50 -8.13
N GLU A 72 -2.18 36.79 -7.75
CA GLU A 72 -2.15 36.05 -6.51
C GLU A 72 -2.37 36.95 -5.28
N VAL A 73 -1.75 38.14 -5.24
CA VAL A 73 -1.93 39.11 -4.16
C VAL A 73 -3.37 39.61 -4.09
N ALA A 74 -3.96 39.97 -5.24
CA ALA A 74 -5.34 40.46 -5.33
C ALA A 74 -6.34 39.38 -4.86
N PHE A 75 -6.22 38.17 -5.37
CA PHE A 75 -7.10 37.08 -4.93
C PHE A 75 -6.92 36.71 -3.45
N GLN A 76 -5.71 36.81 -2.90
CA GLN A 76 -5.47 36.63 -1.47
C GLN A 76 -6.10 37.74 -0.62
N ALA A 77 -6.12 38.98 -1.11
CA ALA A 77 -6.79 40.09 -0.46
C ALA A 77 -8.31 39.84 -0.41
N GLY A 78 -8.91 39.52 -1.56
CA GLY A 78 -10.33 39.20 -1.64
C GLY A 78 -10.74 37.98 -0.79
N LEU A 79 -9.90 36.94 -0.76
CA LEU A 79 -10.13 35.75 0.09
C LEU A 79 -10.14 36.11 1.59
N ARG A 80 -9.34 37.08 2.03
CA ARG A 80 -9.37 37.55 3.43
C ARG A 80 -10.66 38.27 3.77
N LEU A 81 -11.23 38.98 2.81
CA LEU A 81 -12.51 39.70 2.98
C LEU A 81 -13.72 38.74 2.89
N ALA A 82 -13.63 37.75 2.01
CA ALA A 82 -14.69 36.78 1.79
C ALA A 82 -14.17 35.32 1.90
N PRO A 83 -13.85 34.81 3.10
CA PRO A 83 -13.18 33.51 3.27
C PRO A 83 -14.05 32.28 2.93
N ARG A 84 -15.36 32.47 2.75
CA ARG A 84 -16.31 31.44 2.35
C ARG A 84 -16.69 31.48 0.86
N ASP A 85 -16.12 32.38 0.09
CA ASP A 85 -16.38 32.46 -1.35
C ASP A 85 -15.46 31.47 -2.09
N PRO A 86 -16.01 30.42 -2.76
CA PRO A 86 -15.22 29.40 -3.45
C PRO A 86 -14.48 29.93 -4.69
N ARG A 87 -14.88 31.09 -5.23
CA ARG A 87 -14.25 31.67 -6.42
C ARG A 87 -12.76 31.96 -6.18
N PHE A 88 -12.42 32.57 -5.03
CA PHE A 88 -11.02 32.95 -4.73
C PHE A 88 -10.05 31.76 -4.66
N PRO A 89 -10.30 30.70 -3.89
CA PRO A 89 -9.40 29.55 -3.91
C PRO A 89 -9.34 28.88 -5.28
N LEU A 90 -10.40 28.95 -6.10
CA LEU A 90 -10.42 28.39 -7.44
C LEU A 90 -9.53 29.20 -8.40
N GLU A 91 -9.61 30.54 -8.39
CA GLU A 91 -8.74 31.40 -9.19
C GLU A 91 -7.26 31.32 -8.73
N LEU A 92 -7.02 31.28 -7.42
CA LEU A 92 -5.68 31.02 -6.88
C LEU A 92 -5.12 29.66 -7.34
N ALA A 93 -5.97 28.68 -7.53
CA ALA A 93 -5.57 27.39 -8.12
C ALA A 93 -5.20 27.55 -9.59
N GLY A 94 -5.98 28.33 -10.36
CA GLY A 94 -5.68 28.65 -11.77
C GLY A 94 -4.31 29.32 -11.92
N VAL A 95 -4.02 30.32 -11.09
CA VAL A 95 -2.70 30.98 -11.07
C VAL A 95 -1.58 29.99 -10.75
N ALA A 96 -1.74 29.18 -9.71
CA ALA A 96 -0.75 28.17 -9.34
C ALA A 96 -0.55 27.11 -10.44
N PHE A 97 -1.62 26.72 -11.12
CA PHE A 97 -1.58 25.75 -12.24
C PHE A 97 -0.79 26.30 -13.43
N LYS A 98 -1.04 27.55 -13.83
CA LYS A 98 -0.30 28.22 -14.91
C LYS A 98 1.19 28.33 -14.61
N GLN A 99 1.54 28.48 -13.34
CA GLN A 99 2.93 28.46 -12.85
C GLN A 99 3.49 27.04 -12.66
N LYS A 100 2.76 25.98 -13.07
CA LYS A 100 3.13 24.56 -12.91
C LYS A 100 3.34 24.14 -11.44
N ARG A 101 2.78 24.89 -10.48
CA ARG A 101 2.80 24.56 -9.04
C ARG A 101 1.62 23.63 -8.70
N TYR A 102 1.56 22.45 -9.34
CA TYR A 102 0.43 21.51 -9.27
C TYR A 102 0.01 21.12 -7.84
N PRO A 103 0.92 20.79 -6.89
CA PRO A 103 0.52 20.46 -5.53
C PRO A 103 -0.19 21.63 -4.80
N LEU A 104 0.21 22.87 -5.09
CA LEU A 104 -0.46 24.07 -4.55
C LEU A 104 -1.82 24.26 -5.21
N ALA A 105 -1.90 24.12 -6.53
CA ALA A 105 -3.16 24.19 -7.28
C ALA A 105 -4.17 23.17 -6.74
N ALA A 106 -3.78 21.90 -6.59
CA ALA A 106 -4.64 20.84 -6.03
C ALA A 106 -5.13 21.19 -4.61
N ARG A 107 -4.27 21.78 -3.76
CA ARG A 107 -4.66 22.23 -2.43
C ARG A 107 -5.73 23.31 -2.48
N ARG A 108 -5.58 24.29 -3.37
CA ARG A 108 -6.51 25.40 -3.54
C ARG A 108 -7.85 24.92 -4.11
N VAL A 109 -7.85 24.06 -5.13
CA VAL A 109 -9.12 23.47 -5.63
C VAL A 109 -9.84 22.68 -4.55
N ARG A 110 -9.13 21.90 -3.72
CA ARG A 110 -9.76 21.22 -2.59
C ARG A 110 -10.37 22.19 -1.57
N GLN A 111 -9.72 23.35 -1.36
CA GLN A 111 -10.30 24.41 -0.52
C GLN A 111 -11.62 24.93 -1.13
N ALA A 112 -11.68 25.14 -2.44
CA ALA A 112 -12.90 25.52 -3.14
C ALA A 112 -13.99 24.44 -3.03
N LEU A 113 -13.62 23.18 -3.24
CA LEU A 113 -14.54 22.04 -3.14
C LEU A 113 -15.06 21.78 -1.72
N ASN A 114 -14.35 22.20 -0.67
CA ASN A 114 -14.87 22.15 0.69
C ASN A 114 -16.03 23.17 0.89
N LEU A 115 -16.06 24.24 0.11
CA LEU A 115 -17.11 25.26 0.13
C LEU A 115 -18.23 24.93 -0.86
N ALA A 116 -17.89 24.37 -2.02
CA ALA A 116 -18.83 23.99 -3.09
C ALA A 116 -18.51 22.56 -3.60
N PRO A 117 -18.94 21.47 -2.89
CA PRO A 117 -18.51 20.10 -3.19
C PRO A 117 -18.96 19.56 -4.55
N HIS A 118 -20.02 20.11 -5.11
CA HIS A 118 -20.64 19.67 -6.37
C HIS A 118 -20.29 20.55 -7.57
N ASP A 119 -19.38 21.51 -7.41
CA ASP A 119 -18.95 22.37 -8.53
C ASP A 119 -18.30 21.48 -9.62
N PRO A 120 -18.90 21.42 -10.84
CA PRO A 120 -18.40 20.55 -11.89
C PRO A 120 -17.02 20.98 -12.41
N TYR A 121 -16.81 22.29 -12.53
CA TYR A 121 -15.54 22.83 -13.01
C TYR A 121 -14.40 22.52 -12.02
N ALA A 122 -14.64 22.74 -10.73
CA ALA A 122 -13.63 22.46 -9.70
C ALA A 122 -13.31 20.93 -9.61
N ASN A 123 -14.31 20.04 -9.78
CA ASN A 123 -14.09 18.61 -9.82
C ASN A 123 -13.30 18.20 -11.06
N ASP A 124 -13.64 18.70 -12.24
CA ASP A 124 -12.89 18.43 -13.48
C ASP A 124 -11.45 18.94 -13.40
N PHE A 125 -11.28 20.18 -12.91
CA PHE A 125 -9.97 20.80 -12.75
C PHE A 125 -9.07 20.02 -11.77
N LEU A 126 -9.61 19.57 -10.63
CA LEU A 126 -8.84 18.76 -9.68
C LEU A 126 -8.48 17.39 -10.24
N GLY A 127 -9.41 16.76 -10.97
CA GLY A 127 -9.15 15.52 -11.70
C GLY A 127 -8.01 15.67 -12.71
N THR A 128 -8.01 16.78 -13.45
CA THR A 128 -6.97 17.10 -14.43
C THR A 128 -5.61 17.33 -13.76
N ILE A 129 -5.57 18.05 -12.62
CA ILE A 129 -4.31 18.25 -11.88
C ILE A 129 -3.73 16.91 -11.44
N TYR A 130 -4.53 16.01 -10.86
CA TYR A 130 -4.05 14.69 -10.45
C TYR A 130 -3.63 13.81 -11.62
N PHE A 131 -4.29 13.94 -12.76
CA PHE A 131 -3.89 13.26 -13.99
C PHE A 131 -2.48 13.70 -14.44
N LEU A 132 -2.21 15.01 -14.45
CA LEU A 132 -0.89 15.56 -14.79
C LEU A 132 0.19 15.20 -13.76
N GLU A 133 -0.18 14.96 -12.50
CA GLU A 133 0.71 14.45 -11.46
C GLU A 133 0.93 12.92 -11.55
N GLY A 134 0.28 12.21 -12.48
CA GLY A 134 0.34 10.75 -12.60
C GLY A 134 -0.44 10.00 -11.51
N ASN A 135 -1.31 10.68 -10.77
CA ASN A 135 -2.16 10.10 -9.72
C ASN A 135 -3.53 9.73 -10.28
N LEU A 136 -3.58 8.62 -11.03
CA LEU A 136 -4.81 8.20 -11.72
C LEU A 136 -5.96 7.88 -10.75
N ASP A 137 -5.70 7.25 -9.61
CA ASP A 137 -6.75 6.98 -8.61
C ASP A 137 -7.35 8.29 -8.03
N GLY A 138 -6.52 9.32 -7.84
CA GLY A 138 -6.95 10.67 -7.48
C GLY A 138 -7.75 11.35 -8.58
N SER A 139 -7.27 11.25 -9.81
CA SER A 139 -7.96 11.79 -10.99
C SER A 139 -9.37 11.21 -11.13
N LEU A 140 -9.50 9.88 -11.13
CA LEU A 140 -10.78 9.17 -11.24
C LEU A 140 -11.74 9.52 -10.08
N LYS A 141 -11.23 9.78 -8.88
CA LYS A 141 -12.05 10.17 -7.73
C LYS A 141 -12.88 11.45 -7.99
N TYR A 142 -12.31 12.39 -8.72
CA TYR A 142 -12.95 13.68 -9.00
C TYR A 142 -13.61 13.71 -10.37
N TRP A 143 -12.99 13.13 -11.40
CA TRP A 143 -13.57 13.05 -12.74
C TRP A 143 -14.88 12.24 -12.79
N ASN A 144 -14.98 11.15 -12.00
CA ASN A 144 -16.23 10.39 -11.96
C ASN A 144 -17.43 11.17 -11.40
N ARG A 145 -17.22 12.35 -10.78
CA ARG A 145 -18.28 13.25 -10.37
C ARG A 145 -18.84 14.11 -11.50
N VAL A 146 -18.15 14.12 -12.63
CA VAL A 146 -18.48 14.87 -13.85
C VAL A 146 -18.49 13.97 -15.08
N ASP A 147 -18.77 12.67 -14.88
CA ASP A 147 -18.92 11.65 -15.90
C ASP A 147 -17.71 11.48 -16.83
N LYS A 148 -16.50 11.69 -16.28
CA LYS A 148 -15.21 11.50 -16.96
C LYS A 148 -14.37 10.42 -16.26
N PRO A 149 -13.36 9.79 -16.93
CA PRO A 149 -13.06 9.86 -18.36
C PRO A 149 -13.87 8.85 -19.18
N GLN A 150 -14.18 9.18 -20.43
CA GLN A 150 -14.75 8.24 -21.39
C GLN A 150 -13.59 7.50 -22.08
N VAL A 151 -13.54 6.17 -21.94
CA VAL A 151 -12.53 5.31 -22.55
C VAL A 151 -12.95 4.89 -23.93
N MET A 152 -12.09 5.06 -24.93
CA MET A 152 -12.37 4.63 -26.31
C MET A 152 -11.74 3.29 -26.64
N GLU A 153 -10.50 3.09 -26.25
CA GLU A 153 -9.73 1.92 -26.63
C GLU A 153 -8.84 1.44 -25.49
N LEU A 154 -8.63 0.14 -25.41
CA LEU A 154 -7.64 -0.49 -24.53
C LEU A 154 -6.48 -0.99 -25.38
N LYS A 155 -5.31 -0.39 -25.21
CA LYS A 155 -4.07 -0.76 -25.89
C LYS A 155 -3.15 -1.53 -24.96
N MET A 156 -2.52 -2.57 -25.48
CA MET A 156 -1.61 -3.44 -24.72
C MET A 156 -0.19 -3.33 -25.28
N GLU A 157 0.78 -3.10 -24.40
CA GLU A 157 2.17 -2.92 -24.79
C GLU A 157 3.13 -3.59 -23.79
N PRO A 158 3.86 -4.66 -24.21
CA PRO A 158 3.59 -5.50 -25.36
C PRO A 158 2.27 -6.25 -25.25
N GLU A 159 1.79 -6.84 -26.36
CA GLU A 159 0.61 -7.70 -26.31
C GLU A 159 0.92 -8.96 -25.48
N PRO A 160 0.13 -9.24 -24.41
CA PRO A 160 0.38 -10.39 -23.55
C PRO A 160 0.09 -11.72 -24.26
N ARG A 161 0.81 -12.77 -23.86
CA ARG A 161 0.60 -14.13 -24.38
C ARG A 161 -0.52 -14.88 -23.64
N VAL A 162 -0.94 -14.40 -22.48
CA VAL A 162 -2.08 -14.96 -21.76
C VAL A 162 -3.33 -14.92 -22.63
N SER A 163 -4.22 -15.89 -22.48
CA SER A 163 -5.47 -15.97 -23.25
C SER A 163 -6.19 -14.61 -23.28
N PRO A 164 -6.49 -14.05 -24.47
CA PRO A 164 -7.20 -12.78 -24.59
C PRO A 164 -8.54 -12.76 -23.83
N ALA A 165 -9.29 -13.87 -23.88
CA ALA A 165 -10.56 -13.99 -23.18
C ALA A 165 -10.42 -13.95 -21.64
N LEU A 166 -9.30 -14.43 -21.08
CA LEU A 166 -9.01 -14.32 -19.66
C LEU A 166 -8.62 -12.88 -19.30
N LEU A 167 -7.81 -12.26 -20.13
CA LEU A 167 -7.35 -10.89 -19.93
C LEU A 167 -8.53 -9.90 -20.02
N ASP A 168 -9.40 -10.06 -21.02
CA ASP A 168 -10.63 -9.26 -21.15
C ASP A 168 -11.51 -9.35 -19.89
N ARG A 169 -11.65 -10.54 -19.31
CA ARG A 169 -12.37 -10.73 -18.04
C ARG A 169 -11.65 -10.16 -16.82
N ALA A 170 -10.36 -9.89 -16.91
CA ALA A 170 -9.61 -9.24 -15.85
C ALA A 170 -9.89 -7.73 -15.79
N PHE A 171 -10.12 -7.10 -16.94
CA PHE A 171 -10.57 -5.72 -16.99
C PHE A 171 -12.05 -5.64 -16.53
N ALA A 172 -12.31 -4.76 -15.56
CA ALA A 172 -13.66 -4.54 -15.03
C ALA A 172 -14.38 -3.36 -15.71
N PHE A 173 -13.80 -2.83 -16.77
CA PHE A 173 -14.35 -1.79 -17.63
C PHE A 173 -14.29 -2.21 -19.10
N SER A 174 -15.08 -1.57 -19.95
CA SER A 174 -15.11 -1.86 -21.38
C SER A 174 -14.78 -0.60 -22.18
N PRO A 175 -14.24 -0.73 -23.41
CA PRO A 175 -14.21 0.38 -24.36
C PRO A 175 -15.60 1.00 -24.56
N ALA A 176 -15.64 2.26 -24.95
CA ALA A 176 -16.84 3.07 -25.11
C ALA A 176 -17.66 3.27 -23.82
N SER A 177 -17.03 3.18 -22.65
CA SER A 177 -17.67 3.43 -21.37
C SER A 177 -16.85 4.39 -20.49
N MET A 178 -17.49 4.96 -19.47
CA MET A 178 -16.78 5.72 -18.45
C MET A 178 -15.90 4.78 -17.61
N LEU A 179 -14.67 5.17 -17.37
CA LEU A 179 -13.79 4.45 -16.47
C LEU A 179 -14.12 4.85 -15.02
N GLU A 180 -14.88 4.00 -14.35
CA GLU A 180 -15.15 4.16 -12.94
C GLU A 180 -13.93 3.81 -12.10
N ARG A 181 -13.72 4.57 -11.02
CA ARG A 181 -12.66 4.31 -10.04
C ARG A 181 -12.76 2.90 -9.45
N SER A 182 -13.97 2.42 -9.18
CA SER A 182 -14.25 1.08 -8.67
C SER A 182 -13.83 -0.01 -9.66
N ALA A 183 -14.09 0.20 -10.94
CA ALA A 183 -13.70 -0.70 -12.01
C ALA A 183 -12.17 -0.72 -12.21
N PHE A 184 -11.52 0.45 -12.15
CA PHE A 184 -10.06 0.55 -12.17
C PHE A 184 -9.41 -0.23 -11.02
N GLN A 185 -9.90 -0.06 -9.79
CA GLN A 185 -9.40 -0.78 -8.61
C GLN A 185 -9.63 -2.29 -8.71
N THR A 186 -10.79 -2.69 -9.23
CA THR A 186 -11.12 -4.11 -9.44
C THR A 186 -10.21 -4.73 -10.50
N THR A 187 -9.93 -4.01 -11.57
CA THR A 187 -8.98 -4.42 -12.62
C THR A 187 -7.59 -4.62 -12.02
N ASP A 188 -7.10 -3.65 -11.24
CA ASP A 188 -5.79 -3.72 -10.58
C ASP A 188 -5.67 -4.99 -9.72
N VAL A 189 -6.66 -5.30 -8.90
CA VAL A 189 -6.68 -6.50 -8.07
C VAL A 189 -6.71 -7.79 -8.90
N ARG A 190 -7.53 -7.84 -9.95
CA ARG A 190 -7.61 -9.01 -10.85
C ARG A 190 -6.33 -9.25 -11.62
N ILE A 191 -5.71 -8.21 -12.18
CA ILE A 191 -4.43 -8.32 -12.90
C ILE A 191 -3.34 -8.84 -11.96
N ARG A 192 -3.25 -8.31 -10.74
CA ARG A 192 -2.31 -8.81 -9.74
C ARG A 192 -2.56 -10.27 -9.38
N SER A 193 -3.81 -10.66 -9.26
CA SER A 193 -4.19 -12.03 -8.90
C SER A 193 -3.77 -13.07 -9.92
N LEU A 194 -3.60 -12.69 -11.21
CA LEU A 194 -3.11 -13.62 -12.23
C LEU A 194 -1.69 -14.11 -11.92
N GLY A 195 -0.90 -13.31 -11.20
CA GLY A 195 0.45 -13.69 -10.74
C GLY A 195 1.49 -13.79 -11.86
N ILE A 196 1.14 -13.40 -13.08
CA ILE A 196 2.01 -13.45 -14.27
C ILE A 196 2.57 -12.09 -14.66
N PHE A 197 2.06 -11.01 -14.08
CA PHE A 197 2.50 -9.64 -14.34
C PHE A 197 3.26 -9.08 -13.13
N PRO A 198 4.58 -9.34 -13.00
CA PRO A 198 5.38 -8.81 -11.87
C PRO A 198 5.45 -7.27 -11.89
N ARG A 199 5.28 -6.68 -13.06
CA ARG A 199 5.19 -5.24 -13.29
C ARG A 199 4.16 -4.96 -14.36
N TYR A 200 3.32 -3.99 -14.08
CA TYR A 200 2.40 -3.44 -15.06
C TYR A 200 2.01 -2.02 -14.65
N GLN A 201 1.52 -1.28 -15.61
CA GLN A 201 1.02 0.07 -15.45
C GLN A 201 -0.22 0.25 -16.32
N LEU A 202 -1.22 0.92 -15.77
CA LEU A 202 -2.41 1.34 -16.48
C LEU A 202 -2.36 2.85 -16.59
N ASP A 203 -2.16 3.35 -17.81
CA ASP A 203 -2.06 4.77 -18.11
C ASP A 203 -3.25 5.22 -18.95
N LEU A 204 -3.70 6.45 -18.73
CA LEU A 204 -4.67 7.11 -19.58
C LEU A 204 -3.92 8.07 -20.52
N HIS A 205 -4.26 7.99 -21.80
CA HIS A 205 -3.77 8.91 -22.83
C HIS A 205 -4.94 9.71 -23.39
N ALA A 206 -4.89 11.03 -23.24
CA ALA A 206 -5.92 11.92 -23.76
C ALA A 206 -5.90 11.95 -25.29
N ARG A 207 -7.08 11.98 -25.89
CA ARG A 207 -7.32 12.22 -27.32
C ARG A 207 -7.76 13.67 -27.57
N GLU A 208 -7.79 14.09 -28.80
CA GLU A 208 -8.21 15.46 -29.19
C GLU A 208 -9.69 15.75 -28.90
N ASP A 209 -10.52 14.71 -28.77
CA ASP A 209 -11.97 14.78 -28.56
C ASP A 209 -12.39 14.70 -27.08
N ASP A 210 -11.51 15.04 -26.15
CA ASP A 210 -11.72 14.95 -24.68
C ASP A 210 -12.05 13.53 -24.18
N ARG A 211 -11.67 12.51 -24.98
CA ARG A 211 -11.76 11.08 -24.66
C ARG A 211 -10.39 10.52 -24.37
N PHE A 212 -10.34 9.27 -23.90
CA PHE A 212 -9.09 8.67 -23.44
C PHE A 212 -8.91 7.26 -23.98
N ASP A 213 -7.66 6.89 -24.27
CA ASP A 213 -7.25 5.51 -24.44
C ASP A 213 -6.58 5.01 -23.16
N VAL A 214 -6.87 3.77 -22.77
CA VAL A 214 -6.17 3.10 -21.69
C VAL A 214 -5.01 2.30 -22.27
N TRP A 215 -3.81 2.53 -21.76
CA TRP A 215 -2.62 1.77 -22.12
C TRP A 215 -2.27 0.82 -20.99
N PHE A 216 -2.27 -0.48 -21.29
CA PHE A 216 -1.78 -1.51 -20.38
C PHE A 216 -0.35 -1.87 -20.77
N ARG A 217 0.61 -1.22 -20.12
CA ARG A 217 2.03 -1.57 -20.23
C ARG A 217 2.34 -2.68 -19.26
N ASN A 218 2.96 -3.76 -19.72
CA ASN A 218 3.12 -4.93 -18.90
C ASN A 218 4.46 -5.66 -19.16
N GLN A 219 4.88 -6.42 -18.15
CA GLN A 219 5.92 -7.42 -18.28
C GLN A 219 5.31 -8.75 -17.86
N GLU A 220 5.15 -9.66 -18.80
CA GLU A 220 4.52 -10.95 -18.56
C GLU A 220 5.58 -12.03 -18.33
N ARG A 221 5.40 -12.82 -17.28
CA ARG A 221 6.14 -14.06 -17.03
C ARG A 221 5.50 -15.21 -17.81
N ASN A 222 6.31 -15.90 -18.62
CA ASN A 222 5.91 -17.09 -19.35
C ASN A 222 6.98 -18.17 -19.19
N GLY A 223 6.58 -19.39 -18.81
CA GLY A 223 7.54 -20.42 -18.49
C GLY A 223 8.31 -20.08 -17.20
N PHE A 224 9.61 -20.08 -17.25
CA PHE A 224 10.47 -19.85 -16.08
C PHE A 224 10.65 -18.37 -15.70
N GLY A 225 10.09 -17.44 -16.46
CA GLY A 225 10.17 -16.00 -16.22
C GLY A 225 9.89 -15.17 -17.46
N ASN A 226 10.10 -13.87 -17.41
CA ASN A 226 10.02 -12.97 -18.56
C ASN A 226 11.24 -13.12 -19.49
N SER A 227 12.39 -13.48 -18.92
CA SER A 227 13.64 -13.72 -19.63
C SER A 227 14.40 -14.90 -19.03
N ARG A 228 15.38 -15.44 -19.79
CA ARG A 228 16.26 -16.53 -19.29
C ARG A 228 17.04 -16.09 -18.04
N TRP A 229 17.45 -14.84 -17.97
CA TRP A 229 18.17 -14.29 -16.81
C TRP A 229 17.26 -14.15 -15.58
N GLU A 230 16.03 -13.69 -15.76
CA GLU A 230 15.05 -13.68 -14.69
C GLU A 230 14.76 -15.09 -14.18
N GLY A 231 14.57 -16.06 -15.08
CA GLY A 231 14.34 -17.45 -14.70
C GLY A 231 15.49 -18.05 -13.89
N LEU A 232 16.74 -17.81 -14.29
CA LEU A 232 17.91 -18.24 -13.52
C LEU A 232 17.97 -17.53 -12.16
N PHE A 233 17.71 -16.23 -12.12
CA PHE A 233 17.69 -15.47 -10.87
C PHE A 233 16.61 -15.99 -9.92
N LEU A 234 15.39 -16.21 -10.40
CA LEU A 234 14.28 -16.75 -9.61
C LEU A 234 14.61 -18.14 -9.06
N LEU A 235 15.20 -19.02 -9.88
CA LEU A 235 15.61 -20.35 -9.48
C LEU A 235 16.63 -20.34 -8.35
N PHE A 236 17.66 -19.50 -8.46
CA PHE A 236 18.84 -19.52 -7.59
C PHE A 236 18.87 -18.43 -6.51
N ARG A 237 17.86 -17.56 -6.43
CA ARG A 237 17.81 -16.47 -5.41
C ARG A 237 17.90 -16.96 -3.97
N GLY A 238 17.56 -18.22 -3.71
CA GLY A 238 17.59 -18.84 -2.39
C GLY A 238 18.89 -19.57 -2.05
N LEU A 239 19.90 -19.62 -2.96
CA LEU A 239 21.15 -20.36 -2.73
C LEU A 239 21.89 -19.97 -1.44
N PRO A 240 21.98 -18.70 -1.02
CA PRO A 240 22.59 -18.33 0.26
C PRO A 240 21.91 -19.01 1.46
N PHE A 241 20.73 -19.56 1.25
CA PHE A 241 19.92 -20.24 2.24
C PHE A 241 19.73 -21.74 1.93
N LEU A 242 20.62 -22.33 1.15
CA LEU A 242 20.54 -23.73 0.72
C LEU A 242 19.15 -24.07 0.12
N THR A 243 18.64 -23.18 -0.70
CA THR A 243 17.28 -23.27 -1.26
C THR A 243 17.31 -22.95 -2.75
N VAL A 244 16.55 -23.71 -3.54
CA VAL A 244 16.21 -23.37 -4.93
C VAL A 244 14.71 -23.25 -5.07
N ASN A 245 14.28 -22.41 -6.03
CA ASN A 245 12.87 -22.10 -6.23
C ASN A 245 12.50 -22.32 -7.71
N PRO A 246 12.21 -23.57 -8.14
CA PRO A 246 11.67 -23.82 -9.46
C PRO A 246 10.27 -23.22 -9.58
N GLU A 247 10.09 -22.31 -10.53
CA GLU A 247 8.83 -21.60 -10.76
C GLU A 247 8.49 -21.68 -12.24
N TYR A 248 7.23 -21.90 -12.56
CA TYR A 248 6.72 -21.92 -13.94
C TYR A 248 5.41 -21.16 -14.02
N TYR A 249 5.35 -20.16 -14.90
CA TYR A 249 4.25 -19.23 -15.02
C TYR A 249 3.50 -19.37 -16.33
N ASN A 250 2.21 -19.05 -16.29
CA ASN A 250 1.34 -18.95 -17.46
C ASN A 250 1.26 -20.24 -18.27
N LEU A 251 1.17 -21.39 -17.60
CA LEU A 251 1.06 -22.68 -18.27
C LEU A 251 -0.12 -22.68 -19.25
N ARG A 252 0.13 -23.04 -20.51
CA ARG A 252 -0.85 -23.03 -21.61
C ARG A 252 -1.58 -21.68 -21.80
N HIS A 253 -0.93 -20.58 -21.47
CA HIS A 253 -1.49 -19.21 -21.59
C HIS A 253 -2.76 -18.98 -20.78
N SER A 254 -2.93 -19.70 -19.66
CA SER A 254 -4.13 -19.67 -18.81
C SER A 254 -3.92 -18.98 -17.48
N ALA A 255 -2.80 -18.25 -17.29
CA ALA A 255 -2.34 -17.72 -15.99
C ALA A 255 -2.29 -18.80 -14.88
N THR A 256 -2.09 -20.05 -15.27
CA THR A 256 -1.81 -21.13 -14.33
C THR A 256 -0.34 -21.07 -13.96
N ASN A 257 -0.06 -21.05 -12.66
CA ASN A 257 1.30 -20.93 -12.14
C ASN A 257 1.63 -22.11 -11.23
N PHE A 258 2.86 -22.56 -11.33
CA PHE A 258 3.45 -23.54 -10.46
C PHE A 258 4.68 -22.93 -9.79
N VAL A 259 4.68 -22.87 -8.46
CA VAL A 259 5.78 -22.34 -7.66
C VAL A 259 6.23 -23.40 -6.70
N SER A 260 7.52 -23.68 -6.63
CA SER A 260 8.05 -24.67 -5.72
C SER A 260 9.30 -24.19 -5.00
N LEU A 261 9.64 -24.89 -3.92
CA LEU A 261 10.80 -24.62 -3.09
C LEU A 261 11.41 -25.95 -2.65
N PHE A 262 12.72 -26.07 -2.84
CA PHE A 262 13.52 -27.17 -2.32
C PHE A 262 14.61 -26.61 -1.43
N ARG A 263 14.56 -26.92 -0.12
CA ARG A 263 15.55 -26.56 0.88
C ARG A 263 16.24 -27.81 1.41
N TRP A 264 17.58 -27.85 1.32
CA TRP A 264 18.39 -28.99 1.78
C TRP A 264 19.25 -28.65 3.00
N ASP A 265 18.93 -27.58 3.71
CA ASP A 265 19.54 -27.22 4.97
C ASP A 265 19.52 -28.41 5.94
N PRO A 266 20.66 -28.81 6.54
CA PRO A 266 20.72 -30.00 7.43
C PRO A 266 19.73 -29.96 8.57
N GLU A 267 19.46 -28.78 9.13
CA GLU A 267 18.59 -28.59 10.28
C GLU A 267 17.13 -28.25 9.89
N LYS A 268 16.90 -27.79 8.63
CA LYS A 268 15.57 -27.34 8.18
C LYS A 268 15.30 -27.75 6.74
N ARG A 269 15.04 -29.03 6.50
CA ARG A 269 14.67 -29.52 5.17
C ARG A 269 13.22 -29.19 4.86
N ARG A 270 12.97 -28.73 3.64
CA ARG A 270 11.61 -28.44 3.19
C ARG A 270 11.47 -28.63 1.70
N VAL A 271 10.37 -29.27 1.30
CA VAL A 271 9.92 -29.30 -0.09
C VAL A 271 8.49 -28.77 -0.11
N SER A 272 8.24 -27.73 -0.89
CA SER A 272 6.87 -27.24 -1.06
C SER A 272 6.57 -26.97 -2.52
N ALA A 273 5.30 -27.15 -2.88
CA ALA A 273 4.77 -26.87 -4.20
C ALA A 273 3.41 -26.18 -4.07
N GLN A 274 3.17 -25.22 -4.93
CA GLN A 274 1.93 -24.47 -5.04
C GLN A 274 1.53 -24.41 -6.50
N PHE A 275 0.35 -24.90 -6.79
CA PHE A 275 -0.29 -24.83 -8.09
C PHE A 275 -1.49 -23.89 -7.97
N SER A 276 -1.54 -22.84 -8.79
CA SER A 276 -2.63 -21.88 -8.74
C SER A 276 -3.13 -21.54 -10.14
N THR A 277 -4.46 -21.44 -10.30
CA THR A 277 -5.08 -21.22 -11.61
C THR A 277 -6.40 -20.47 -11.47
N PRO A 278 -6.78 -19.62 -12.46
CA PRO A 278 -8.08 -18.98 -12.50
C PRO A 278 -9.22 -19.98 -12.56
N PHE A 279 -10.27 -19.78 -11.77
CA PHE A 279 -11.46 -20.62 -11.78
C PHE A 279 -12.30 -20.32 -13.04
N GLN A 280 -12.69 -21.36 -13.76
CA GLN A 280 -13.51 -21.30 -14.98
C GLN A 280 -12.99 -20.29 -16.03
N ARG A 281 -11.67 -20.16 -16.15
CA ARG A 281 -11.02 -19.18 -17.05
C ARG A 281 -11.47 -17.73 -16.80
N GLY A 282 -11.87 -17.39 -15.58
CA GLY A 282 -12.26 -16.05 -15.16
C GLY A 282 -11.26 -15.47 -14.18
N ALA A 283 -11.10 -14.14 -14.18
CA ALA A 283 -10.19 -13.46 -13.27
C ALA A 283 -10.80 -13.11 -11.89
N LYS A 284 -12.08 -13.46 -11.66
CA LYS A 284 -12.78 -13.15 -10.41
C LYS A 284 -12.39 -14.08 -9.26
N TYR A 285 -12.11 -15.34 -9.58
CA TYR A 285 -11.79 -16.37 -8.61
C TYR A 285 -10.56 -17.14 -9.05
N ARG A 286 -9.78 -17.57 -8.08
CA ARG A 286 -8.58 -18.39 -8.28
C ARG A 286 -8.58 -19.51 -7.27
N TYR A 287 -8.28 -20.73 -7.67
CA TYR A 287 -8.02 -21.81 -6.73
C TYR A 287 -6.54 -22.11 -6.66
N GLU A 288 -6.15 -22.61 -5.50
CA GLU A 288 -4.78 -22.96 -5.17
C GLU A 288 -4.73 -24.33 -4.53
N LEU A 289 -3.80 -25.14 -4.98
CA LEU A 289 -3.41 -26.40 -4.38
C LEU A 289 -2.00 -26.26 -3.84
N THR A 290 -1.80 -26.66 -2.60
CA THR A 290 -0.50 -26.60 -1.92
C THR A 290 -0.10 -27.96 -1.39
N ALA A 291 1.20 -28.26 -1.45
CA ALA A 291 1.83 -29.37 -0.76
C ALA A 291 3.07 -28.83 -0.03
N ASP A 292 3.31 -29.26 1.20
CA ASP A 292 4.44 -28.78 2.01
C ASP A 292 4.93 -29.92 2.92
N LEU A 293 6.16 -30.35 2.71
CA LEU A 293 6.85 -31.38 3.47
C LEU A 293 8.00 -30.74 4.22
N ARG A 294 8.01 -30.85 5.54
CA ARG A 294 9.03 -30.27 6.41
C ARG A 294 9.63 -31.31 7.33
N ASN A 295 10.95 -31.22 7.50
CA ASN A 295 11.68 -31.92 8.52
C ASN A 295 12.63 -30.90 9.17
N GLU A 296 12.29 -30.46 10.38
CA GLU A 296 12.90 -29.30 11.02
C GLU A 296 13.34 -29.64 12.45
N ASN A 297 14.58 -29.31 12.77
CA ASN A 297 15.07 -29.39 14.14
C ASN A 297 14.80 -28.10 14.91
N TRP A 298 14.28 -28.25 16.09
CA TRP A 298 13.94 -27.18 17.01
C TRP A 298 14.80 -27.24 18.27
N SER A 299 15.25 -26.08 18.72
CA SER A 299 15.91 -25.86 19.99
C SER A 299 15.20 -24.69 20.67
N ILE A 300 14.37 -25.01 21.67
CA ILE A 300 13.47 -24.05 22.29
C ILE A 300 14.21 -23.40 23.44
N LEU A 301 14.35 -22.08 23.35
CA LEU A 301 14.89 -21.29 24.45
C LEU A 301 13.74 -20.77 25.31
N THR A 302 13.92 -20.75 26.63
CA THR A 302 12.98 -20.07 27.50
C THR A 302 13.13 -18.56 27.36
N SER A 303 12.05 -17.82 27.61
CA SER A 303 12.07 -16.35 27.64
C SER A 303 12.94 -15.75 28.75
N ASP A 304 13.44 -16.57 29.67
CA ASP A 304 14.36 -16.13 30.72
C ASP A 304 15.81 -16.16 30.19
N PHE A 305 16.28 -14.99 29.74
CA PHE A 305 17.62 -14.78 29.21
C PHE A 305 18.78 -15.13 30.17
N ARG A 306 18.47 -15.55 31.38
CA ARG A 306 19.47 -15.94 32.39
C ARG A 306 19.93 -17.38 32.27
N LEU A 307 19.22 -18.21 31.50
CA LEU A 307 19.58 -19.61 31.29
C LEU A 307 20.10 -19.83 29.86
N PRO A 308 21.40 -20.07 29.67
CA PRO A 308 22.02 -20.21 28.34
C PRO A 308 21.74 -21.56 27.66
N ALA A 309 21.08 -22.50 28.32
CA ALA A 309 20.83 -23.83 27.76
C ALA A 309 19.44 -23.92 27.11
N PRO A 310 19.27 -24.62 25.98
CA PRO A 310 17.95 -24.89 25.43
C PRO A 310 17.10 -25.65 26.43
N SER A 311 15.88 -25.16 26.68
CA SER A 311 14.95 -25.78 27.62
C SER A 311 14.29 -27.02 27.07
N ALA A 312 14.32 -27.24 25.76
CA ALA A 312 13.81 -28.42 25.08
C ALA A 312 14.36 -28.49 23.66
N SER A 313 14.43 -29.71 23.10
CA SER A 313 14.73 -29.90 21.67
C SER A 313 13.87 -31.01 21.09
N LEU A 314 13.58 -30.92 19.79
CA LEU A 314 12.82 -31.91 19.05
C LEU A 314 13.10 -31.83 17.55
N ASN A 315 12.77 -32.91 16.84
CA ASN A 315 12.64 -32.89 15.39
C ASN A 315 11.15 -32.97 15.02
N LEU A 316 10.70 -32.06 14.18
CA LEU A 316 9.35 -32.01 13.65
C LEU A 316 9.34 -32.51 12.21
N LEU A 317 8.60 -33.57 11.96
CA LEU A 317 8.17 -33.99 10.62
C LEU A 317 6.74 -33.50 10.40
N ARG A 318 6.50 -32.71 9.34
CA ARG A 318 5.16 -32.25 8.99
C ARG A 318 4.93 -32.35 7.50
N GLU A 319 3.79 -32.95 7.15
CA GLU A 319 3.32 -33.14 5.78
C GLU A 319 1.97 -32.47 5.64
N VAL A 320 1.79 -31.66 4.60
CA VAL A 320 0.59 -30.83 4.42
C VAL A 320 0.14 -30.89 2.97
N VAL A 321 -1.16 -31.05 2.76
CA VAL A 321 -1.83 -30.80 1.49
C VAL A 321 -2.97 -29.82 1.75
N GLY A 322 -3.08 -28.79 0.95
CA GLY A 322 -4.08 -27.75 1.10
C GLY A 322 -4.77 -27.38 -0.20
N PHE A 323 -5.99 -26.90 -0.06
CA PHE A 323 -6.78 -26.31 -1.13
C PHE A 323 -7.37 -24.99 -0.66
N SER A 324 -7.35 -23.96 -1.50
CA SER A 324 -8.08 -22.73 -1.25
C SER A 324 -8.76 -22.21 -2.53
N LEU A 325 -9.81 -21.44 -2.31
CA LEU A 325 -10.48 -20.61 -3.30
C LEU A 325 -10.39 -19.16 -2.85
N ASP A 326 -9.83 -18.32 -3.72
CA ASP A 326 -9.61 -16.90 -3.48
C ASP A 326 -10.52 -16.07 -4.37
N SER A 327 -11.10 -15.01 -3.82
CA SER A 327 -11.99 -14.08 -4.53
C SER A 327 -11.31 -12.75 -4.80
N TYR A 328 -11.31 -12.35 -6.07
CA TYR A 328 -10.86 -11.05 -6.59
C TYR A 328 -11.99 -10.35 -7.37
N ALA A 329 -13.23 -10.67 -7.01
CA ALA A 329 -14.41 -10.13 -7.68
C ALA A 329 -14.55 -8.62 -7.51
N ASN A 330 -14.04 -8.08 -6.41
CA ASN A 330 -14.16 -6.67 -6.03
C ASN A 330 -12.80 -6.09 -5.63
N GLY A 331 -12.50 -4.85 -6.04
CA GLY A 331 -11.24 -4.17 -5.74
C GLY A 331 -11.06 -3.75 -4.28
N ARG A 332 -12.14 -3.72 -3.49
CA ARG A 332 -12.11 -3.33 -2.08
C ARG A 332 -12.13 -4.52 -1.12
N TRP A 333 -12.90 -5.57 -1.46
CA TRP A 333 -13.10 -6.74 -0.63
C TRP A 333 -12.55 -7.98 -1.32
N GLN A 334 -11.70 -8.70 -0.64
CA GLN A 334 -11.13 -9.96 -1.08
C GLN A 334 -11.33 -10.98 0.04
N TRP A 335 -11.64 -12.20 -0.31
CA TRP A 335 -11.75 -13.28 0.66
C TRP A 335 -11.10 -14.55 0.12
N SER A 336 -10.67 -15.39 1.03
CA SER A 336 -10.15 -16.71 0.78
C SER A 336 -10.83 -17.72 1.70
N ALA A 337 -11.16 -18.88 1.17
CA ALA A 337 -11.67 -20.02 1.96
C ALA A 337 -10.98 -21.30 1.50
N GLY A 338 -10.62 -22.15 2.45
CA GLY A 338 -9.89 -23.37 2.11
C GLY A 338 -9.85 -24.38 3.24
N ALA A 339 -9.25 -25.52 2.92
CA ALA A 339 -8.99 -26.59 3.87
C ALA A 339 -7.55 -27.11 3.70
N GLU A 340 -6.99 -27.57 4.78
CA GLU A 340 -5.67 -28.16 4.87
C GLU A 340 -5.78 -29.48 5.61
N PHE A 341 -5.25 -30.56 5.01
CA PHE A 341 -5.04 -31.84 5.66
C PHE A 341 -3.56 -31.98 5.92
N SER A 342 -3.19 -32.32 7.15
CA SER A 342 -1.79 -32.48 7.54
C SER A 342 -1.57 -33.65 8.46
N HIS A 343 -0.36 -34.19 8.42
CA HIS A 343 0.17 -35.14 9.38
C HIS A 343 1.40 -34.53 10.06
N ARG A 344 1.54 -34.81 11.36
CA ARG A 344 2.73 -34.38 12.13
C ARG A 344 3.23 -35.49 13.03
N ASP A 345 4.55 -35.49 13.19
CA ASP A 345 5.26 -36.41 14.08
C ASP A 345 6.40 -35.66 14.78
N TYR A 346 6.59 -35.95 16.06
CA TYR A 346 7.64 -35.36 16.87
C TYR A 346 8.64 -36.45 17.26
N ARG A 347 9.90 -36.22 16.86
CA ARG A 347 10.99 -37.21 17.04
C ARG A 347 12.09 -36.60 17.89
N SER A 348 12.91 -37.49 18.49
CA SER A 348 14.08 -37.08 19.27
C SER A 348 13.78 -35.99 20.31
N VAL A 349 12.62 -36.15 20.97
CA VAL A 349 12.14 -35.16 21.94
C VAL A 349 12.95 -35.23 23.20
N VAL A 350 13.65 -34.12 23.53
CA VAL A 350 14.27 -33.89 24.84
C VAL A 350 13.36 -32.91 25.58
N VAL A 351 12.61 -33.45 26.51
CA VAL A 351 11.63 -32.66 27.29
C VAL A 351 12.37 -31.84 28.32
N GLY A 352 12.29 -30.52 28.16
CA GLY A 352 12.65 -29.54 29.20
C GLY A 352 11.42 -29.00 29.91
N SER A 353 11.58 -28.04 30.77
CA SER A 353 10.48 -27.37 31.50
C SER A 353 9.48 -26.62 30.60
N ALA A 354 9.81 -26.40 29.34
CA ALA A 354 9.03 -25.59 28.40
C ALA A 354 7.98 -26.38 27.59
N LEU A 355 8.13 -27.68 27.45
CA LEU A 355 7.22 -28.51 26.65
C LEU A 355 6.37 -29.43 27.53
N THR A 356 5.07 -29.36 27.34
CA THR A 356 4.14 -30.35 27.92
C THR A 356 3.76 -31.38 26.89
N PRO A 357 3.42 -32.64 27.29
CA PRO A 357 2.96 -33.65 26.38
C PRO A 357 1.77 -33.21 25.49
N ALA A 358 0.90 -32.36 25.99
CA ALA A 358 -0.24 -31.82 25.24
C ALA A 358 0.16 -30.98 24.03
N LEU A 359 1.33 -30.30 24.08
CA LEU A 359 1.87 -29.55 22.94
C LEU A 359 2.47 -30.45 21.85
N LEU A 360 2.81 -31.70 22.19
CA LEU A 360 3.50 -32.67 21.32
C LEU A 360 2.56 -33.78 20.84
N ALA A 361 1.29 -33.47 20.65
CA ALA A 361 0.33 -34.42 20.13
C ALA A 361 0.57 -34.74 18.65
N PRO A 362 1.04 -35.93 18.28
CA PRO A 362 1.22 -36.32 16.88
C PRO A 362 -0.11 -36.70 16.25
N GLY A 363 -0.18 -36.78 14.93
CA GLY A 363 -1.33 -37.34 14.23
C GLY A 363 -1.78 -36.54 13.02
N TYR A 364 -2.92 -36.94 12.50
CA TYR A 364 -3.56 -36.26 11.36
C TYR A 364 -4.41 -35.08 11.82
N GLN A 365 -4.44 -34.03 11.03
CA GLN A 365 -5.24 -32.82 11.30
C GLN A 365 -5.97 -32.38 10.04
N LEU A 366 -7.24 -32.04 10.19
CA LEU A 366 -7.99 -31.25 9.22
C LEU A 366 -8.17 -29.84 9.75
N LYS A 367 -7.79 -28.86 8.95
CA LYS A 367 -7.89 -27.44 9.27
C LYS A 367 -8.70 -26.73 8.20
N GLN A 368 -9.71 -25.99 8.60
CA GLN A 368 -10.46 -25.05 7.76
C GLN A 368 -9.84 -23.68 7.91
N ARG A 369 -9.74 -22.94 6.82
CA ARG A 369 -9.19 -21.57 6.78
C ARG A 369 -10.20 -20.64 6.13
N ALA A 370 -10.33 -19.46 6.70
CA ALA A 370 -11.06 -18.34 6.10
C ALA A 370 -10.26 -17.06 6.32
N GLU A 371 -10.20 -16.24 5.31
CA GLU A 371 -9.55 -14.93 5.38
C GLU A 371 -10.41 -13.88 4.69
N LEU A 372 -10.49 -12.70 5.26
CA LEU A 372 -11.11 -11.53 4.69
C LEU A 372 -10.13 -10.37 4.72
N ARG A 373 -9.91 -9.74 3.58
CA ARG A 373 -9.10 -8.53 3.42
C ARG A 373 -9.98 -7.41 2.88
N THR A 374 -9.82 -6.22 3.42
CA THR A 374 -10.52 -5.02 2.93
C THR A 374 -9.62 -3.80 2.98
N THR A 375 -9.78 -2.93 1.97
CA THR A 375 -9.24 -1.58 2.01
C THR A 375 -10.20 -0.69 2.79
N LEU A 376 -9.78 -0.27 3.99
CA LEU A 376 -10.58 0.61 4.87
C LEU A 376 -10.52 2.06 4.41
N TRP A 377 -9.31 2.55 4.16
CA TRP A 377 -9.05 3.94 3.75
C TRP A 377 -8.21 3.96 2.49
N ARG A 378 -8.64 4.75 1.52
CA ARG A 378 -7.89 5.02 0.32
C ARG A 378 -8.01 6.50 -0.01
N MET A 379 -6.97 7.25 0.35
CA MET A 379 -6.86 8.70 0.19
C MET A 379 -5.81 9.01 -0.88
N PRO A 380 -6.16 8.96 -2.16
CA PRO A 380 -5.19 9.12 -3.24
C PRO A 380 -4.53 10.50 -3.23
N GLU A 381 -5.24 11.54 -2.75
CA GLU A 381 -4.70 12.89 -2.60
C GLU A 381 -3.53 12.98 -1.61
N ARG A 382 -3.48 12.06 -0.67
CA ARG A 382 -2.43 11.97 0.35
C ARG A 382 -1.51 10.78 0.09
N ARG A 383 -1.78 10.01 -0.97
CA ARG A 383 -1.09 8.76 -1.30
C ARG A 383 -1.03 7.79 -0.11
N PHE A 384 -2.15 7.75 0.63
CA PHE A 384 -2.32 6.95 1.82
C PHE A 384 -3.34 5.84 1.57
N THR A 385 -2.97 4.61 1.95
CA THR A 385 -3.84 3.43 1.90
C THR A 385 -3.80 2.70 3.22
N GLY A 386 -4.96 2.33 3.74
CA GLY A 386 -5.11 1.52 4.95
C GLY A 386 -5.91 0.26 4.66
N GLU A 387 -5.42 -0.88 5.11
CA GLU A 387 -6.01 -2.19 4.90
C GLU A 387 -6.22 -2.92 6.22
N ALA A 388 -7.31 -3.68 6.30
CA ALA A 388 -7.53 -4.62 7.38
C ALA A 388 -7.62 -6.04 6.84
N ARG A 389 -7.13 -6.99 7.63
CA ARG A 389 -7.24 -8.43 7.36
C ARG A 389 -7.68 -9.14 8.62
N VAL A 390 -8.59 -10.08 8.48
CA VAL A 390 -9.01 -11.00 9.54
C VAL A 390 -8.93 -12.40 8.99
N SER A 391 -8.38 -13.32 9.76
CA SER A 391 -8.32 -14.74 9.40
C SER A 391 -8.74 -15.62 10.57
N SER A 392 -9.44 -16.70 10.25
CA SER A 392 -9.82 -17.77 11.16
C SER A 392 -9.30 -19.09 10.64
N GLN A 393 -8.85 -19.95 11.56
CA GLN A 393 -8.42 -21.31 11.28
C GLN A 393 -9.02 -22.21 12.36
N ALA A 394 -9.97 -23.06 12.00
CA ALA A 394 -10.54 -24.08 12.87
C ALA A 394 -9.93 -25.44 12.53
N ALA A 395 -9.43 -26.15 13.51
CA ALA A 395 -8.70 -27.40 13.31
C ALA A 395 -9.21 -28.51 14.24
N ARG A 396 -9.19 -29.73 13.69
CA ARG A 396 -9.42 -30.97 14.44
C ARG A 396 -8.22 -31.87 14.24
N LEU A 397 -7.57 -32.22 15.34
CA LEU A 397 -6.42 -33.13 15.39
C LEU A 397 -6.90 -34.48 15.92
N TRP A 398 -6.66 -35.55 15.15
CA TRP A 398 -6.93 -36.91 15.53
C TRP A 398 -5.72 -37.48 16.29
N SER A 399 -5.58 -37.05 17.52
CA SER A 399 -4.67 -37.60 18.53
C SER A 399 -5.44 -38.38 19.59
N GLN A 400 -4.77 -38.88 20.62
CA GLN A 400 -5.41 -39.50 21.78
C GLN A 400 -5.13 -38.63 23.02
N PRO A 401 -6.14 -37.87 23.52
CA PRO A 401 -7.52 -37.69 23.01
C PRO A 401 -7.59 -36.85 21.75
N ILE A 402 -8.76 -36.84 21.06
CA ILE A 402 -9.03 -35.96 19.93
C ILE A 402 -9.05 -34.50 20.43
N GLU A 403 -8.32 -33.63 19.76
CA GLU A 403 -8.17 -32.24 20.12
C GLU A 403 -8.76 -31.32 19.05
N THR A 404 -9.30 -30.20 19.51
CA THR A 404 -9.80 -29.13 18.63
C THR A 404 -9.18 -27.81 19.01
N SER A 405 -8.92 -27.01 18.01
CA SER A 405 -8.39 -25.66 18.22
C SER A 405 -8.95 -24.67 17.21
N GLU A 406 -8.99 -23.41 17.60
CA GLU A 406 -9.29 -22.29 16.75
C GLU A 406 -8.21 -21.22 16.90
N LYS A 407 -7.83 -20.62 15.77
CA LYS A 407 -6.81 -19.57 15.69
C LYS A 407 -7.40 -18.37 14.97
N LEU A 408 -7.55 -17.27 15.69
CA LEU A 408 -8.03 -16.01 15.16
C LEU A 408 -6.86 -15.03 15.06
N GLN A 409 -6.78 -14.33 13.93
CA GLN A 409 -5.78 -13.28 13.73
C GLN A 409 -6.41 -12.08 13.04
N GLY A 410 -6.00 -10.89 13.46
CA GLY A 410 -6.35 -9.65 12.85
C GLY A 410 -5.12 -8.81 12.54
N SER A 411 -5.16 -8.05 11.46
CA SER A 411 -4.15 -7.05 11.17
C SER A 411 -4.79 -5.78 10.61
N LEU A 412 -4.20 -4.65 10.99
CA LEU A 412 -4.46 -3.33 10.45
C LEU A 412 -3.12 -2.78 9.98
N GLY A 413 -3.04 -2.44 8.70
CA GLY A 413 -1.83 -1.88 8.12
C GLY A 413 -2.13 -0.62 7.35
N TRP A 414 -1.17 0.30 7.31
CA TRP A 414 -1.22 1.41 6.37
C TRP A 414 0.11 1.65 5.69
N HIS A 415 -0.01 2.26 4.53
CA HIS A 415 1.07 2.58 3.64
C HIS A 415 0.90 4.03 3.17
N TRP A 416 1.95 4.83 3.27
CA TRP A 416 1.93 6.25 2.97
C TRP A 416 3.20 6.70 2.24
N PHE A 417 2.99 7.43 1.14
CA PHE A 417 4.04 8.18 0.46
C PHE A 417 3.89 9.67 0.81
N PRO A 418 4.79 10.25 1.62
CA PRO A 418 4.67 11.64 2.07
C PRO A 418 4.82 12.68 0.96
N GLY A 419 5.59 12.36 -0.10
CA GLY A 419 5.76 13.21 -1.26
C GLY A 419 4.49 13.35 -2.10
N SER A 420 4.27 14.49 -2.71
CA SER A 420 3.16 14.71 -3.65
C SER A 420 3.34 13.90 -4.93
N THR A 421 4.57 13.74 -5.37
CA THR A 421 5.00 12.95 -6.53
C THR A 421 6.20 12.10 -6.18
N GLY A 422 6.48 11.06 -6.97
CA GLY A 422 7.61 10.17 -6.72
C GLY A 422 7.43 9.23 -5.52
N ASP A 423 8.42 8.44 -5.24
CA ASP A 423 8.45 7.43 -4.16
C ASP A 423 9.73 7.53 -3.32
N ASP A 424 10.23 8.76 -3.13
CA ASP A 424 11.47 9.02 -2.39
C ASP A 424 11.42 8.48 -0.96
N TYR A 425 10.27 8.63 -0.31
CA TYR A 425 10.01 8.11 1.01
C TYR A 425 8.75 7.26 1.02
N GLU A 426 8.81 6.14 1.71
CA GLU A 426 7.73 5.19 1.92
C GLU A 426 7.62 4.89 3.41
N MET A 427 6.44 5.12 4.00
CA MET A 427 6.17 4.81 5.39
C MET A 427 5.15 3.68 5.48
N GLN A 428 5.46 2.68 6.29
CA GLN A 428 4.57 1.55 6.53
C GLN A 428 4.44 1.30 8.02
N GLN A 429 3.24 1.00 8.45
CA GLN A 429 2.98 0.50 9.79
C GLN A 429 1.99 -0.65 9.72
N GLN A 430 2.18 -1.62 10.59
CA GLN A 430 1.29 -2.76 10.71
C GLN A 430 1.07 -3.08 12.18
N ILE A 431 -0.19 -3.23 12.57
CA ILE A 431 -0.64 -3.70 13.87
C ILE A 431 -1.22 -5.09 13.65
N ARG A 432 -0.76 -6.08 14.39
CA ARG A 432 -1.24 -7.45 14.31
C ARG A 432 -1.56 -8.00 15.70
N ALA A 433 -2.63 -8.75 15.78
CA ALA A 433 -2.98 -9.48 16.99
C ALA A 433 -3.49 -10.86 16.63
N GLY A 434 -3.25 -11.82 17.51
CA GLY A 434 -3.75 -13.17 17.32
C GLY A 434 -3.98 -13.87 18.65
N LYS A 435 -4.95 -14.77 18.63
CA LYS A 435 -5.33 -15.59 19.79
C LYS A 435 -5.69 -17.00 19.32
N THR A 436 -5.29 -17.97 20.13
CA THR A 436 -5.69 -19.38 19.93
C THR A 436 -6.60 -19.83 21.05
N PHE A 437 -7.54 -20.71 20.73
CA PHE A 437 -8.46 -21.35 21.64
C PHE A 437 -8.31 -22.86 21.51
N GLY A 438 -8.60 -23.60 22.58
CA GLY A 438 -8.45 -25.06 22.60
C GLY A 438 -7.00 -25.51 22.70
N THR A 439 -6.74 -26.77 22.36
CA THR A 439 -5.41 -27.37 22.40
C THR A 439 -4.71 -27.21 21.07
N VAL A 440 -3.66 -26.42 21.03
CA VAL A 440 -2.88 -26.10 19.84
C VAL A 440 -1.58 -26.88 19.89
N PRO A 441 -1.25 -27.65 18.83
CA PRO A 441 0.04 -28.33 18.74
C PRO A 441 1.20 -27.33 18.68
N PHE A 442 2.39 -27.76 19.11
CA PHE A 442 3.59 -26.93 19.21
C PHE A 442 3.91 -26.13 17.93
N ASP A 443 3.85 -26.79 16.77
CA ASP A 443 4.15 -26.21 15.48
C ASP A 443 3.12 -25.18 14.98
N GLU A 444 2.01 -25.05 15.67
CA GLU A 444 0.95 -24.06 15.40
C GLU A 444 1.02 -22.83 16.34
N LEU A 445 1.92 -22.83 17.31
CA LEU A 445 2.14 -21.66 18.18
C LEU A 445 2.61 -20.47 17.34
N PHE A 446 2.27 -19.27 17.79
CA PHE A 446 2.86 -18.04 17.24
C PHE A 446 4.31 -17.91 17.68
N MET A 447 5.14 -17.31 16.86
CA MET A 447 6.52 -16.96 17.16
C MET A 447 6.74 -15.48 16.86
N LEU A 448 7.22 -14.69 17.80
CA LEU A 448 7.65 -13.32 17.56
C LEU A 448 9.16 -13.29 17.32
N GLY A 449 9.57 -13.25 16.07
CA GLY A 449 10.98 -13.23 15.70
C GLY A 449 11.23 -13.37 14.21
N LEU A 450 12.46 -13.09 13.80
CA LEU A 450 12.90 -13.27 12.43
C LEU A 450 13.20 -14.73 12.15
N GLU A 451 12.34 -15.35 11.35
CA GLU A 451 12.53 -16.68 10.77
C GLU A 451 11.94 -16.70 9.35
N ARG A 452 12.52 -17.48 8.44
CA ARG A 452 12.15 -17.50 7.01
C ARG A 452 10.70 -17.88 6.75
N ASP A 453 10.15 -18.73 7.59
CA ASP A 453 8.79 -19.26 7.46
C ASP A 453 7.83 -18.62 8.48
N ASN A 454 8.22 -17.51 9.11
CA ASN A 454 7.45 -16.78 10.09
C ASN A 454 7.02 -15.40 9.56
N ASP A 455 5.76 -15.05 9.79
CA ASP A 455 5.17 -13.78 9.33
C ASP A 455 5.14 -12.70 10.42
N LEU A 456 5.60 -12.99 11.65
CA LEU A 456 5.55 -12.08 12.79
C LEU A 456 6.97 -11.59 13.18
N PRO A 457 7.54 -10.65 12.42
CA PRO A 457 8.92 -10.22 12.62
C PRO A 457 9.06 -9.36 13.88
N MET A 458 10.00 -9.76 14.73
CA MET A 458 10.69 -8.90 15.71
C MET A 458 12.15 -8.90 15.29
N ARG A 459 12.64 -7.75 14.78
CA ARG A 459 13.87 -7.73 13.95
C ARG A 459 15.18 -7.82 14.75
N ALA A 460 15.13 -7.77 16.06
CA ALA A 460 16.27 -8.11 16.91
C ALA A 460 16.15 -9.49 17.61
N HIS A 461 15.01 -10.18 17.42
CA HIS A 461 14.77 -11.51 17.95
C HIS A 461 14.89 -12.55 16.84
N ILE A 462 16.04 -13.18 16.70
CA ILE A 462 16.28 -14.20 15.67
C ILE A 462 15.60 -15.50 16.11
N GLY A 463 14.75 -16.07 15.25
CA GLY A 463 14.03 -17.30 15.49
C GLY A 463 14.85 -18.58 15.23
N THR A 464 16.09 -18.44 14.77
CA THR A 464 17.00 -19.55 14.43
C THR A 464 18.35 -19.30 15.06
N GLU A 465 18.84 -20.26 15.83
CA GLU A 465 20.20 -20.29 16.38
C GLU A 465 20.85 -21.64 16.03
N ASP A 466 22.10 -21.65 15.59
CA ASP A 466 22.81 -22.85 15.11
C ASP A 466 22.05 -23.67 14.07
N GLY A 467 21.31 -22.98 13.17
CA GLY A 467 20.47 -23.62 12.15
C GLY A 467 19.11 -24.10 12.66
N ARG A 468 18.87 -24.23 13.96
CA ARG A 468 17.65 -24.77 14.58
C ARG A 468 16.66 -23.67 14.90
N LYS A 469 15.37 -23.96 14.71
CA LYS A 469 14.26 -23.05 15.07
C LYS A 469 14.01 -23.01 16.59
N GLY A 470 13.37 -21.94 17.08
CA GLY A 470 12.83 -21.88 18.45
C GLY A 470 13.57 -20.95 19.39
N SER A 471 14.54 -20.17 18.90
CA SER A 471 15.26 -19.17 19.72
C SER A 471 14.47 -17.90 20.01
N ALA A 472 13.39 -17.62 19.26
CA ALA A 472 12.48 -16.50 19.53
C ALA A 472 11.28 -16.93 20.41
N PRO A 473 10.66 -16.01 21.15
CA PRO A 473 9.51 -16.30 22.03
C PRO A 473 8.33 -16.89 21.27
N LEU A 474 7.72 -17.92 21.86
CA LEU A 474 6.58 -18.68 21.33
C LEU A 474 5.35 -18.48 22.24
N GLY A 475 4.15 -18.56 21.70
CA GLY A 475 2.95 -18.48 22.52
C GLY A 475 1.65 -18.61 21.75
N ARG A 476 0.55 -18.64 22.52
CA ARG A 476 -0.82 -18.79 22.01
C ARG A 476 -1.51 -17.48 21.68
N ASN A 477 -1.03 -16.36 22.25
CA ASN A 477 -1.59 -15.04 22.01
C ASN A 477 -0.46 -14.07 21.76
N TYR A 478 -0.65 -13.17 20.79
CA TYR A 478 0.33 -12.13 20.50
C TYR A 478 -0.33 -10.79 20.17
N PHE A 479 0.44 -9.75 20.39
CA PHE A 479 0.23 -8.41 19.84
C PHE A 479 1.57 -7.91 19.30
N LEU A 480 1.56 -7.36 18.08
CA LEU A 480 2.75 -6.89 17.39
C LEU A 480 2.45 -5.61 16.64
N VAL A 481 3.29 -4.61 16.79
CA VAL A 481 3.30 -3.39 15.98
C VAL A 481 4.67 -3.27 15.32
N THR A 482 4.66 -3.13 14.01
CA THR A 482 5.87 -2.86 13.23
C THR A 482 5.72 -1.52 12.52
N TRP A 483 6.75 -0.72 12.54
CA TRP A 483 6.83 0.55 11.84
C TRP A 483 8.16 0.64 11.10
N GLU A 484 8.12 1.16 9.88
CA GLU A 484 9.30 1.41 9.07
C GLU A 484 9.12 2.62 8.16
N THR A 485 10.23 3.30 7.90
CA THR A 485 10.30 4.39 6.94
C THR A 485 11.49 4.13 6.03
N ASP A 486 11.23 3.91 4.76
CA ASP A 486 12.26 3.65 3.77
C ASP A 486 12.46 4.88 2.88
N LYS A 487 13.73 5.22 2.62
CA LYS A 487 14.13 6.17 1.60
C LYS A 487 14.54 5.40 0.34
N ASN A 488 14.04 5.82 -0.80
CA ASN A 488 14.47 5.29 -2.09
C ASN A 488 15.85 5.88 -2.43
N LEU A 489 16.87 5.04 -2.49
CA LEU A 489 18.23 5.43 -2.81
C LEU A 489 18.52 5.30 -4.30
N TYR A 490 17.92 4.28 -4.94
CA TYR A 490 18.10 3.99 -6.36
C TYR A 490 16.91 3.20 -6.92
N GLY A 491 16.49 3.53 -8.14
CA GLY A 491 15.46 2.78 -8.85
C GLY A 491 15.53 3.02 -10.36
N ASN A 492 15.74 1.95 -11.13
CA ASN A 492 15.78 2.00 -12.60
C ASN A 492 14.74 1.08 -13.26
N GLY A 493 13.72 0.68 -12.49
CA GLY A 493 12.71 -0.25 -12.96
C GLY A 493 13.11 -1.74 -12.91
N ILE A 494 14.38 -2.12 -12.96
CA ILE A 494 14.87 -3.49 -12.77
C ILE A 494 15.34 -3.69 -11.34
N VAL A 495 16.13 -2.75 -10.85
CA VAL A 495 16.72 -2.75 -9.50
C VAL A 495 16.12 -1.60 -8.70
N ARG A 496 15.71 -1.86 -7.47
CA ARG A 496 15.31 -0.86 -6.49
C ARG A 496 16.07 -1.09 -5.19
N LEU A 497 16.70 -0.04 -4.70
CA LEU A 497 17.43 -0.02 -3.44
C LEU A 497 16.77 0.98 -2.51
N THR A 498 16.29 0.52 -1.35
CA THR A 498 15.72 1.38 -0.32
C THR A 498 16.40 1.11 1.01
N MET A 499 16.48 2.12 1.85
CA MET A 499 17.06 2.04 3.18
C MET A 499 16.26 2.87 4.18
N GLY A 500 16.13 2.36 5.39
CA GLY A 500 15.47 3.12 6.44
C GLY A 500 15.46 2.50 7.81
N PRO A 501 15.08 3.29 8.83
CA PRO A 501 14.90 2.82 10.19
C PRO A 501 13.61 2.03 10.37
N PHE A 502 13.60 1.21 11.40
CA PHE A 502 12.41 0.50 11.85
C PHE A 502 12.28 0.51 13.38
N LEU A 503 11.07 0.28 13.83
CA LEU A 503 10.69 0.06 15.23
C LEU A 503 9.67 -1.07 15.30
N ASP A 504 9.98 -2.12 16.05
CA ASP A 504 9.05 -3.20 16.33
C ASP A 504 8.77 -3.26 17.83
N THR A 505 7.51 -3.43 18.19
CA THR A 505 7.12 -3.67 19.58
C THR A 505 6.07 -4.77 19.64
N GLY A 506 6.21 -5.66 20.58
CA GLY A 506 5.28 -6.76 20.71
C GLY A 506 5.31 -7.45 22.06
N LYS A 507 4.29 -8.26 22.28
CA LYS A 507 4.19 -9.15 23.41
C LYS A 507 3.58 -10.46 22.97
N ILE A 508 4.11 -11.55 23.47
CA ILE A 508 3.57 -12.89 23.23
C ILE A 508 3.33 -13.56 24.57
N SER A 509 2.19 -14.20 24.73
CA SER A 509 1.82 -14.85 25.99
C SER A 509 1.38 -16.29 25.78
N ASP A 510 1.72 -17.12 26.73
CA ASP A 510 1.25 -18.49 26.86
C ASP A 510 0.79 -18.73 28.30
N PRO A 511 -0.25 -19.55 28.53
CA PRO A 511 -0.60 -20.03 29.89
C PRO A 511 0.55 -20.76 30.58
N ILE A 512 1.44 -21.37 29.81
CA ILE A 512 2.69 -21.95 30.30
C ILE A 512 3.74 -20.83 30.27
N ALA A 513 3.99 -20.25 31.42
CA ALA A 513 4.81 -19.05 31.62
C ALA A 513 6.25 -19.10 31.03
N THR A 514 6.73 -20.28 30.64
CA THR A 514 8.10 -20.49 30.15
C THR A 514 8.30 -20.23 28.67
N LEU A 515 7.24 -20.20 27.84
CA LEU A 515 7.32 -20.02 26.40
C LEU A 515 7.16 -18.58 25.93
N GLY A 516 6.32 -17.79 26.59
CA GLY A 516 5.99 -16.42 26.19
C GLY A 516 7.04 -15.37 26.62
N SER A 517 6.81 -14.14 26.24
CA SER A 517 7.55 -13.00 26.77
C SER A 517 6.86 -12.44 28.00
N HIS A 518 7.55 -12.41 29.16
CA HIS A 518 7.00 -11.81 30.39
C HIS A 518 6.79 -10.31 30.27
N HIS A 519 7.48 -9.67 29.35
CA HIS A 519 7.51 -8.23 29.14
C HIS A 519 7.26 -7.87 27.68
N TRP A 520 6.96 -6.60 27.44
CA TRP A 520 6.98 -6.03 26.12
C TRP A 520 8.40 -6.09 25.52
N LEU A 521 8.47 -6.55 24.29
CA LEU A 521 9.69 -6.57 23.47
C LEU A 521 9.76 -5.29 22.66
N TRP A 522 10.96 -4.74 22.49
CA TRP A 522 11.20 -3.50 21.75
C TRP A 522 12.47 -3.63 20.93
N ASP A 523 12.32 -3.63 19.62
CA ASP A 523 13.42 -3.71 18.69
C ASP A 523 13.49 -2.44 17.86
N THR A 524 14.69 -1.94 17.63
CA THR A 524 14.94 -0.83 16.70
C THR A 524 16.16 -1.12 15.85
N GLY A 525 16.27 -0.45 14.72
CA GLY A 525 17.42 -0.62 13.85
C GLY A 525 17.22 -0.01 12.49
N ALA A 526 18.01 -0.50 11.54
CA ALA A 526 17.95 -0.09 10.14
C ALA A 526 17.93 -1.31 9.23
N GLN A 527 17.34 -1.12 8.05
CA GLN A 527 17.31 -2.14 7.02
C GLN A 527 17.66 -1.57 5.65
N LEU A 528 18.35 -2.38 4.85
CA LEU A 528 18.65 -2.13 3.45
C LEU A 528 17.91 -3.17 2.63
N LYS A 529 17.01 -2.73 1.75
CA LYS A 529 16.21 -3.59 0.90
C LYS A 529 16.68 -3.46 -0.55
N LEU A 530 17.10 -4.58 -1.13
CA LEU A 530 17.44 -4.68 -2.54
C LEU A 530 16.39 -5.53 -3.25
N ARG A 531 15.69 -4.96 -4.23
CA ARG A 531 14.76 -5.69 -5.11
C ARG A 531 15.31 -5.74 -6.52
N VAL A 532 15.27 -6.94 -7.11
CA VAL A 532 15.66 -7.19 -8.50
C VAL A 532 14.55 -8.02 -9.15
N PHE A 533 14.05 -7.60 -10.31
CA PHE A 533 12.93 -8.24 -10.99
C PHE A 533 11.68 -8.46 -10.11
N GLY A 534 11.42 -7.54 -9.16
CA GLY A 534 10.25 -7.62 -8.26
C GLY A 534 10.41 -8.54 -7.05
N THR A 535 11.48 -9.32 -6.97
CA THR A 535 11.85 -10.08 -5.77
C THR A 535 13.07 -9.46 -5.10
N GLY A 536 13.28 -9.69 -3.82
CA GLY A 536 14.39 -9.03 -3.16
C GLY A 536 14.83 -9.64 -1.86
N VAL A 537 15.85 -9.01 -1.30
CA VAL A 537 16.41 -9.34 0.01
C VAL A 537 16.43 -8.09 0.88
N ALA A 538 16.24 -8.27 2.17
CA ALA A 538 16.44 -7.24 3.17
C ALA A 538 17.58 -7.64 4.11
N PHE A 539 18.55 -6.77 4.25
CA PHE A 539 19.60 -6.82 5.25
C PHE A 539 19.14 -5.98 6.43
N SER A 540 18.91 -6.60 7.57
CA SER A 540 18.44 -5.91 8.78
C SER A 540 19.50 -5.96 9.85
N TYR A 541 19.79 -4.82 10.44
CA TYR A 541 20.50 -4.69 11.71
C TYR A 541 19.48 -4.25 12.76
N GLY A 542 19.24 -5.09 13.76
CA GLY A 542 18.32 -4.83 14.86
C GLY A 542 19.03 -4.81 16.20
N LYS A 543 18.52 -4.02 17.11
CA LYS A 543 18.91 -3.97 18.52
C LYS A 543 17.68 -4.15 19.40
N ASP A 544 17.71 -5.16 20.25
CA ASP A 544 16.77 -5.29 21.34
C ASP A 544 17.08 -4.21 22.40
N LEU A 545 16.16 -3.29 22.57
CA LEU A 545 16.32 -2.14 23.50
C LEU A 545 16.33 -2.56 24.98
N ARG A 546 15.89 -3.77 25.27
CA ARG A 546 15.80 -4.27 26.62
C ARG A 546 17.05 -5.05 27.05
N SER A 547 17.46 -6.04 26.25
CA SER A 547 18.65 -6.85 26.52
C SER A 547 19.93 -6.21 26.04
N GLY A 548 19.83 -5.23 25.13
CA GLY A 548 20.98 -4.63 24.44
C GLY A 548 21.59 -5.53 23.37
N LYS A 549 21.05 -6.72 23.13
CA LYS A 549 21.55 -7.65 22.10
C LYS A 549 21.34 -7.06 20.71
N ASN A 550 22.33 -7.30 19.85
CA ASN A 550 22.28 -6.92 18.45
C ASN A 550 22.01 -8.17 17.58
N ALA A 551 21.27 -7.98 16.49
CA ALA A 551 20.98 -9.03 15.53
C ALA A 551 21.26 -8.52 14.11
N PHE A 552 21.93 -9.36 13.30
CA PHE A 552 22.05 -9.16 11.86
C PHE A 552 21.30 -10.28 11.16
N TYR A 553 20.45 -9.94 10.24
CA TYR A 553 19.64 -10.93 9.55
C TYR A 553 19.41 -10.58 8.09
N LEU A 554 19.40 -11.62 7.25
CA LEU A 554 19.07 -11.55 5.84
C LEU A 554 17.73 -12.25 5.60
N THR A 555 16.73 -11.51 5.13
CA THR A 555 15.41 -12.05 4.76
C THR A 555 15.15 -11.91 3.27
N MET A 556 14.39 -12.85 2.73
CA MET A 556 13.81 -12.71 1.39
C MET A 556 12.58 -11.81 1.48
N LEU A 557 12.52 -10.79 0.64
CA LEU A 557 11.31 -9.96 0.46
C LEU A 557 10.34 -10.73 -0.46
N LYS A 558 9.11 -10.84 0.00
CA LYS A 558 8.01 -11.46 -0.77
C LYS A 558 7.39 -10.47 -1.74
#